data_a2370d512debf9e957e90472a7472934
#
_entry.id   a2370d512debf9e957e90472a7472934
#
_cell.length_a   1.000
_cell.length_b   1.000
_cell.length_c   1.000
_cell.angle_alpha   90.00
_cell.angle_beta   90.00
_cell.angle_gamma   90.00
#
_symmetry.space_group_name_H-M   'P 1'
#
loop_
_entity.id
_entity.type
_entity.pdbx_description
1 polymer ?
#
loop_
_entity_poly.entity_id
_entity_poly.type
_entity_poly.pdbx_seq_one_letter_code
_entity_poly.pdbx_strand_id
1 'polypeptide(L)'
;MEDSFLEGLDDHNIEVIFRDTIKASVQYAVLTRCGLDASLYIDADDLRGITNFNNVGTLACLGTATAEANRTILMEIGEAVKNIQLEQVRQAKKSLAKQPDVSYNKDEQFNTLKRERSGEDERIDIHQPERLSDSEHRDGQQEELSLIHI
;
A
#
# COMPACT_ATOMS: atom_id res chain seq x y z
N MET A 1 -36.20 13.80 -18.06
CA MET A 1 -35.62 12.53 -18.60
C MET A 1 -35.76 12.44 -20.14
N GLU A 2 -36.11 13.57 -20.75
CA GLU A 2 -36.24 13.68 -22.22
C GLU A 2 -34.93 13.26 -22.90
N ASP A 3 -35.03 12.61 -24.02
CA ASP A 3 -33.91 12.11 -24.85
C ASP A 3 -32.99 11.07 -24.14
N SER A 4 -33.47 10.39 -23.12
CA SER A 4 -32.76 9.25 -22.49
C SER A 4 -33.54 7.94 -22.66
N PHE A 5 -32.87 6.80 -22.47
CA PHE A 5 -33.56 5.49 -22.46
C PHE A 5 -34.50 5.31 -21.26
N LEU A 6 -34.53 6.27 -20.36
CA LEU A 6 -35.48 6.33 -19.24
C LEU A 6 -36.79 7.04 -19.62
N GLU A 7 -36.85 7.65 -20.81
CA GLU A 7 -38.06 8.33 -21.28
C GLU A 7 -39.21 7.34 -21.44
N GLY A 8 -40.38 7.72 -20.94
CA GLY A 8 -41.59 6.88 -20.96
C GLY A 8 -41.71 5.83 -19.85
N LEU A 9 -40.69 5.72 -18.99
CA LEU A 9 -40.83 4.92 -17.77
C LEU A 9 -41.54 5.72 -16.67
N ASP A 10 -42.25 5.02 -15.79
CA ASP A 10 -42.83 5.62 -14.59
C ASP A 10 -41.74 5.91 -13.55
N ASP A 11 -42.04 6.82 -12.60
CA ASP A 11 -41.10 7.29 -11.60
C ASP A 11 -40.52 6.15 -10.73
N HIS A 12 -41.35 5.13 -10.43
CA HIS A 12 -40.92 4.01 -9.62
C HIS A 12 -39.85 3.16 -10.34
N ASN A 13 -40.05 2.86 -11.63
CA ASN A 13 -39.09 2.12 -12.43
C ASN A 13 -37.80 2.92 -12.61
N ILE A 14 -37.89 4.24 -12.84
CA ILE A 14 -36.73 5.13 -12.90
C ILE A 14 -35.95 5.09 -11.58
N GLU A 15 -36.61 5.18 -10.45
CA GLU A 15 -35.97 5.11 -9.12
C GLU A 15 -35.25 3.78 -8.91
N VAL A 16 -35.85 2.65 -9.26
CA VAL A 16 -35.24 1.33 -9.13
C VAL A 16 -33.97 1.23 -9.99
N ILE A 17 -34.07 1.61 -11.29
CA ILE A 17 -32.93 1.58 -12.21
C ILE A 17 -31.80 2.49 -11.69
N PHE A 18 -32.13 3.70 -11.24
CA PHE A 18 -31.15 4.65 -10.73
C PHE A 18 -30.41 4.09 -9.50
N ARG A 19 -31.16 3.59 -8.52
CA ARG A 19 -30.60 3.01 -7.30
C ARG A 19 -29.72 1.81 -7.58
N ASP A 20 -30.15 0.89 -8.42
CA ASP A 20 -29.39 -0.32 -8.74
C ASP A 20 -28.13 0.02 -9.54
N THR A 21 -28.20 0.99 -10.44
CA THR A 21 -27.04 1.49 -11.19
C THR A 21 -26.02 2.20 -10.28
N ILE A 22 -26.47 3.02 -9.32
CA ILE A 22 -25.58 3.63 -8.30
C ILE A 22 -24.91 2.53 -7.50
N LYS A 23 -25.68 1.55 -7.01
CA LYS A 23 -25.16 0.45 -6.19
C LYS A 23 -24.02 -0.28 -6.91
N ALA A 24 -24.22 -0.70 -8.15
CA ALA A 24 -23.20 -1.39 -8.95
C ALA A 24 -21.97 -0.50 -9.20
N SER A 25 -22.19 0.78 -9.54
CA SER A 25 -21.12 1.75 -9.79
C SER A 25 -20.29 2.05 -8.56
N VAL A 26 -20.93 2.23 -7.40
CA VAL A 26 -20.27 2.44 -6.10
C VAL A 26 -19.47 1.21 -5.71
N GLN A 27 -20.04 0.04 -5.82
CA GLN A 27 -19.39 -1.21 -5.49
C GLN A 27 -18.14 -1.42 -6.34
N TYR A 28 -18.23 -1.21 -7.65
CA TYR A 28 -17.08 -1.28 -8.57
C TYR A 28 -15.96 -0.30 -8.17
N ALA A 29 -16.33 0.96 -7.94
CA ALA A 29 -15.37 2.00 -7.61
C ALA A 29 -14.68 1.76 -6.27
N VAL A 30 -15.43 1.33 -5.23
CA VAL A 30 -14.88 1.03 -3.90
C VAL A 30 -13.91 -0.16 -3.96
N LEU A 31 -14.30 -1.26 -4.59
CA LEU A 31 -13.45 -2.44 -4.74
C LEU A 31 -12.14 -2.08 -5.45
N THR A 32 -12.23 -1.39 -6.58
CA THR A 32 -11.05 -0.95 -7.36
C THR A 32 -10.14 -0.04 -6.53
N ARG A 33 -10.69 0.93 -5.78
CA ARG A 33 -9.92 1.84 -4.93
C ARG A 33 -9.27 1.13 -3.74
N CYS A 34 -9.87 0.05 -3.26
CA CYS A 34 -9.29 -0.80 -2.22
C CYS A 34 -8.25 -1.81 -2.77
N GLY A 35 -7.96 -1.80 -4.07
CA GLY A 35 -7.00 -2.71 -4.70
C GLY A 35 -7.51 -4.12 -4.90
N LEU A 36 -8.83 -4.31 -4.87
CA LEU A 36 -9.48 -5.59 -5.13
C LEU A 36 -9.86 -5.68 -6.61
N ASP A 37 -9.83 -6.90 -7.14
CA ASP A 37 -10.32 -7.15 -8.50
C ASP A 37 -11.86 -7.14 -8.49
N ALA A 38 -12.42 -6.03 -8.99
CA ALA A 38 -13.87 -5.84 -9.01
C ALA A 38 -14.57 -6.87 -9.92
N SER A 39 -13.91 -7.45 -10.91
CA SER A 39 -14.49 -8.43 -11.84
C SER A 39 -14.86 -9.76 -11.17
N LEU A 40 -14.32 -10.04 -9.99
CA LEU A 40 -14.68 -11.20 -9.19
C LEU A 40 -16.03 -11.07 -8.47
N TYR A 41 -16.58 -9.85 -8.39
CA TYR A 41 -17.75 -9.52 -7.59
C TYR A 41 -18.87 -8.86 -8.39
N ILE A 42 -18.56 -8.30 -9.55
CA ILE A 42 -19.45 -7.49 -10.38
C ILE A 42 -19.29 -7.91 -11.81
N ASP A 43 -20.37 -8.32 -12.44
CA ASP A 43 -20.39 -8.65 -13.85
C ASP A 43 -20.59 -7.40 -14.73
N ALA A 44 -20.25 -7.52 -16.01
CA ALA A 44 -20.51 -6.46 -16.98
C ALA A 44 -22.02 -6.14 -17.10
N ASP A 45 -22.87 -7.14 -16.86
CA ASP A 45 -24.33 -6.99 -16.88
C ASP A 45 -24.84 -6.13 -15.73
N ASP A 46 -24.21 -6.18 -14.54
CA ASP A 46 -24.54 -5.31 -13.40
C ASP A 46 -24.31 -3.83 -13.73
N LEU A 47 -23.31 -3.53 -14.56
CA LEU A 47 -22.99 -2.17 -14.98
C LEU A 47 -23.80 -1.70 -16.20
N ARG A 48 -24.54 -2.59 -16.85
CA ARG A 48 -25.32 -2.26 -18.06
C ARG A 48 -26.34 -1.18 -17.80
N GLY A 49 -26.86 -1.06 -16.58
CA GLY A 49 -27.79 -0.01 -16.17
C GLY A 49 -27.29 1.41 -16.45
N ILE A 50 -25.97 1.63 -16.49
CA ILE A 50 -25.37 2.94 -16.78
C ILE A 50 -25.79 3.46 -18.17
N THR A 51 -25.97 2.57 -19.15
CA THR A 51 -26.34 2.94 -20.52
C THR A 51 -27.72 3.55 -20.64
N ASN A 52 -28.59 3.35 -19.64
CA ASN A 52 -29.91 3.99 -19.61
C ASN A 52 -29.82 5.51 -19.39
N PHE A 53 -28.71 5.99 -18.82
CA PHE A 53 -28.44 7.40 -18.53
C PHE A 53 -27.64 8.03 -19.69
N ASN A 54 -28.14 7.91 -20.91
CA ASN A 54 -27.41 8.22 -22.15
C ASN A 54 -27.48 9.69 -22.59
N ASN A 55 -27.99 10.61 -21.75
CA ASN A 55 -27.87 12.04 -21.98
C ASN A 55 -27.03 12.72 -20.91
N VAL A 56 -26.54 13.93 -21.19
CA VAL A 56 -25.60 14.66 -20.33
C VAL A 56 -26.22 14.94 -18.94
N GLY A 57 -27.51 15.28 -18.88
CA GLY A 57 -28.19 15.61 -17.61
C GLY A 57 -28.35 14.39 -16.73
N THR A 58 -28.85 13.27 -17.28
CA THR A 58 -29.03 12.03 -16.51
C THR A 58 -27.72 11.41 -16.09
N LEU A 59 -26.70 11.44 -16.96
CA LEU A 59 -25.37 10.94 -16.66
C LEU A 59 -24.69 11.79 -15.56
N ALA A 60 -24.83 13.12 -15.60
CA ALA A 60 -24.29 13.99 -14.57
C ALA A 60 -24.98 13.74 -13.20
N CYS A 61 -26.29 13.52 -13.19
CA CYS A 61 -27.03 13.17 -11.98
C CYS A 61 -26.54 11.85 -11.38
N LEU A 62 -26.43 10.80 -12.20
CA LEU A 62 -25.89 9.50 -11.81
C LEU A 62 -24.45 9.62 -11.27
N GLY A 63 -23.60 10.35 -11.98
CA GLY A 63 -22.20 10.55 -11.60
C GLY A 63 -22.06 11.27 -10.27
N THR A 64 -22.85 12.32 -10.04
CA THR A 64 -22.84 13.07 -8.77
C THR A 64 -23.26 12.17 -7.59
N ALA A 65 -24.38 11.46 -7.73
CA ALA A 65 -24.87 10.58 -6.69
C ALA A 65 -23.89 9.44 -6.37
N THR A 66 -23.28 8.86 -7.41
CA THR A 66 -22.23 7.82 -7.27
C THR A 66 -21.00 8.38 -6.57
N ALA A 67 -20.55 9.60 -6.93
CA ALA A 67 -19.38 10.23 -6.31
C ALA A 67 -19.58 10.55 -4.84
N GLU A 68 -20.76 11.04 -4.45
CA GLU A 68 -21.12 11.32 -3.05
C GLU A 68 -21.14 10.05 -2.21
N ALA A 69 -21.78 8.98 -2.71
CA ALA A 69 -21.80 7.69 -2.03
C ALA A 69 -20.40 7.09 -1.87
N ASN A 70 -19.61 7.11 -2.92
CA ASN A 70 -18.20 6.65 -2.88
C ASN A 70 -17.37 7.42 -1.87
N ARG A 71 -17.50 8.75 -1.84
CA ARG A 71 -16.77 9.59 -0.89
C ARG A 71 -17.08 9.19 0.56
N THR A 72 -18.34 9.02 0.89
CA THR A 72 -18.76 8.64 2.25
C THR A 72 -18.17 7.29 2.65
N ILE A 73 -18.35 6.27 1.82
CA ILE A 73 -17.86 4.91 2.10
C ILE A 73 -16.32 4.86 2.20
N LEU A 74 -15.62 5.52 1.28
CA LEU A 74 -14.16 5.52 1.29
C LEU A 74 -13.56 6.29 2.47
N MET A 75 -14.25 7.33 2.97
CA MET A 75 -13.86 8.01 4.21
C MET A 75 -13.99 7.09 5.42
N GLU A 76 -15.10 6.38 5.56
CA GLU A 76 -15.32 5.42 6.65
C GLU A 76 -14.28 4.28 6.62
N ILE A 77 -14.01 3.72 5.43
CA ILE A 77 -12.96 2.71 5.26
C ILE A 77 -11.59 3.28 5.67
N GLY A 78 -11.27 4.49 5.24
CA GLY A 78 -10.00 5.15 5.56
C GLY A 78 -9.82 5.38 7.07
N GLU A 79 -10.88 5.78 7.77
CA GLU A 79 -10.85 5.92 9.23
C GLU A 79 -10.66 4.58 9.94
N ALA A 80 -11.36 3.53 9.49
CA ALA A 80 -11.22 2.18 10.03
C ALA A 80 -9.79 1.66 9.87
N VAL A 81 -9.19 1.80 8.67
CA VAL A 81 -7.81 1.39 8.40
C VAL A 81 -6.83 2.16 9.28
N LYS A 82 -6.99 3.48 9.41
CA LYS A 82 -6.15 4.30 10.28
C LYS A 82 -6.21 3.86 11.75
N ASN A 83 -7.39 3.54 12.25
CA ASN A 83 -7.57 3.07 13.62
C ASN A 83 -6.87 1.72 13.86
N ILE A 84 -6.98 0.79 12.91
CA ILE A 84 -6.29 -0.51 12.96
C ILE A 84 -4.77 -0.30 12.98
N GLN A 85 -4.23 0.55 12.12
CA GLN A 85 -2.80 0.85 12.07
C GLN A 85 -2.28 1.46 13.38
N LEU A 86 -3.03 2.40 13.96
CA LEU A 86 -2.68 3.00 15.25
C LEU A 86 -2.66 1.96 16.38
N GLU A 87 -3.61 1.05 16.40
CA GLU A 87 -3.64 -0.01 17.40
C GLU A 87 -2.48 -1.00 17.23
N GLN A 88 -2.14 -1.38 16.01
CA GLN A 88 -0.96 -2.21 15.73
C GLN A 88 0.34 -1.56 16.21
N VAL A 89 0.51 -0.25 15.97
CA VAL A 89 1.68 0.51 16.47
C VAL A 89 1.71 0.54 18.00
N ARG A 90 0.56 0.71 18.66
CA ARG A 90 0.47 0.68 20.13
C ARG A 90 0.84 -0.69 20.70
N GLN A 91 0.37 -1.75 20.06
CA GLN A 91 0.69 -3.13 20.48
C GLN A 91 2.18 -3.45 20.26
N ALA A 92 2.76 -3.04 19.15
CA ALA A 92 4.19 -3.20 18.88
C ALA A 92 5.05 -2.45 19.91
N LYS A 93 4.67 -1.23 20.31
CA LYS A 93 5.36 -0.48 21.36
C LYS A 93 5.26 -1.15 22.73
N LYS A 94 4.10 -1.72 23.06
CA LYS A 94 3.90 -2.46 24.34
C LYS A 94 4.73 -3.75 24.39
N SER A 95 4.88 -4.45 23.28
CA SER A 95 5.70 -5.67 23.21
C SER A 95 7.19 -5.37 23.34
N LEU A 96 7.68 -4.28 22.71
CA LEU A 96 9.06 -3.81 22.87
C LEU A 96 9.37 -3.38 24.31
N ALA A 97 8.44 -2.70 24.98
CA ALA A 97 8.61 -2.28 26.39
C ALA A 97 8.58 -3.44 27.39
N LYS A 98 8.11 -4.63 27.00
CA LYS A 98 8.10 -5.84 27.82
C LYS A 98 9.32 -6.74 27.63
N GLN A 99 10.19 -6.45 26.65
CA GLN A 99 11.47 -7.15 26.57
C GLN A 99 12.31 -6.70 27.80
N PRO A 100 12.72 -7.63 28.68
CA PRO A 100 13.62 -7.28 29.74
C PRO A 100 14.87 -6.68 29.10
N ASP A 101 15.29 -5.55 29.64
CA ASP A 101 16.55 -4.90 29.30
C ASP A 101 17.64 -5.97 29.44
N VAL A 102 18.11 -6.49 28.30
CA VAL A 102 19.31 -7.32 28.27
C VAL A 102 20.43 -6.33 28.57
N SER A 103 20.59 -6.05 29.87
CA SER A 103 21.73 -5.35 30.39
C SER A 103 22.97 -6.09 29.87
N TYR A 104 23.54 -5.57 28.82
CA TYR A 104 24.86 -5.98 28.33
C TYR A 104 25.82 -5.70 29.45
N ASN A 105 26.19 -6.75 30.17
CA ASN A 105 27.28 -6.71 31.17
C ASN A 105 28.56 -6.39 30.40
N LYS A 106 28.79 -5.10 30.20
CA LYS A 106 30.03 -4.55 29.62
C LYS A 106 31.25 -4.96 30.43
N ASP A 107 31.03 -5.29 31.70
CA ASP A 107 32.09 -5.66 32.63
C ASP A 107 32.59 -7.10 32.44
N GLU A 108 31.79 -8.03 31.96
CA GLU A 108 32.24 -9.40 31.70
C GLU A 108 33.09 -9.51 30.42
N GLN A 109 32.78 -8.76 29.36
CA GLN A 109 33.62 -8.77 28.16
C GLN A 109 34.99 -8.10 28.39
N PHE A 110 35.04 -7.07 29.27
CA PHE A 110 36.30 -6.41 29.57
C PHE A 110 37.25 -7.30 30.37
N ASN A 111 36.71 -8.14 31.24
CA ASN A 111 37.48 -9.07 32.03
C ASN A 111 37.98 -10.29 31.25
N THR A 112 37.24 -10.73 30.24
CA THR A 112 37.65 -11.83 29.35
C THR A 112 38.79 -11.38 28.41
N LEU A 113 38.71 -10.19 27.86
CA LEU A 113 39.77 -9.61 27.01
C LEU A 113 41.06 -9.29 27.79
N LYS A 114 40.97 -9.02 29.10
CA LYS A 114 42.12 -8.79 29.95
C LYS A 114 42.81 -10.09 30.36
N ARG A 115 42.10 -11.20 30.40
CA ARG A 115 42.66 -12.52 30.69
C ARG A 115 43.40 -13.13 29.52
N GLU A 116 42.96 -12.86 28.31
CA GLU A 116 43.62 -13.33 27.09
C GLU A 116 44.89 -12.55 26.74
N ARG A 117 45.05 -11.30 27.25
CA ARG A 117 46.21 -10.45 27.02
C ARG A 117 47.38 -10.71 27.94
N SER A 118 47.22 -11.50 28.97
CA SER A 118 48.26 -11.79 29.95
C SER A 118 48.95 -13.17 29.78
N GLY A 119 48.67 -13.87 28.68
CA GLY A 119 49.08 -15.26 28.50
C GLY A 119 49.95 -15.60 27.30
N GLU A 120 50.32 -14.64 26.40
CA GLU A 120 51.13 -14.99 25.25
C GLU A 120 52.22 -13.93 24.98
N ASP A 121 53.31 -14.06 25.78
CA ASP A 121 54.64 -13.58 25.37
C ASP A 121 55.35 -14.75 24.66
N GLU A 122 55.07 -14.97 23.41
CA GLU A 122 55.96 -15.79 22.55
C GLU A 122 56.23 -15.05 21.24
N ARG A 123 57.53 -14.88 21.04
CA ARG A 123 58.25 -14.22 19.94
C ARG A 123 57.73 -14.68 18.59
N ILE A 124 57.32 -13.76 17.75
CA ILE A 124 57.22 -13.99 16.32
C ILE A 124 58.22 -13.09 15.58
N ASP A 125 59.08 -13.77 14.88
CA ASP A 125 60.17 -13.32 14.06
C ASP A 125 59.67 -12.51 12.86
N ILE A 126 60.30 -11.38 12.60
CA ILE A 126 59.95 -10.45 11.55
C ILE A 126 60.62 -10.94 10.25
N HIS A 127 59.77 -11.38 9.31
CA HIS A 127 60.19 -11.45 7.91
C HIS A 127 59.37 -10.48 7.06
N GLN A 128 60.13 -9.59 6.43
CA GLN A 128 59.69 -8.48 5.59
C GLN A 128 59.37 -8.94 4.15
N PRO A 129 58.94 -8.04 3.27
CA PRO A 129 57.70 -8.14 2.45
C PRO A 129 58.02 -8.32 0.96
N GLU A 130 57.07 -8.81 0.22
CA GLU A 130 57.10 -8.66 -1.25
C GLU A 130 55.91 -7.82 -1.75
N ARG A 131 56.29 -6.78 -2.47
CA ARG A 131 55.43 -5.94 -3.33
C ARG A 131 55.20 -6.68 -4.65
N LEU A 132 53.97 -6.58 -5.16
CA LEU A 132 53.60 -6.60 -6.58
C LEU A 132 52.20 -6.05 -6.67
N SER A 133 52.03 -4.87 -7.16
CA SER A 133 51.87 -4.31 -8.51
C SER A 133 50.53 -4.67 -9.17
N ASP A 134 49.76 -3.60 -9.37
CA ASP A 134 48.94 -3.21 -10.52
C ASP A 134 48.13 -4.24 -11.30
N SER A 135 46.87 -4.01 -11.40
CA SER A 135 46.20 -3.78 -12.70
C SER A 135 44.71 -3.45 -12.53
N GLU A 136 44.41 -2.27 -12.96
CA GLU A 136 43.23 -1.80 -13.70
C GLU A 136 42.25 -2.88 -14.19
N HIS A 137 40.94 -2.69 -13.92
CA HIS A 137 39.96 -2.72 -15.01
C HIS A 137 38.70 -1.90 -14.64
N ARG A 138 38.48 -0.87 -15.43
CA ARG A 138 37.24 -0.12 -15.67
C ARG A 138 36.25 -1.03 -16.37
N ASP A 139 34.99 -0.82 -16.06
CA ASP A 139 33.82 -0.77 -16.95
C ASP A 139 32.61 -0.72 -15.99
N GLY A 140 31.77 0.29 -15.95
CA GLY A 140 31.12 0.99 -17.00
C GLY A 140 29.77 0.33 -17.33
N GLN A 141 28.70 0.58 -16.51
CA GLN A 141 27.33 0.53 -17.04
C GLN A 141 26.41 1.41 -16.21
N GLN A 142 26.07 2.54 -16.81
CA GLN A 142 24.93 3.37 -16.48
C GLN A 142 23.67 2.64 -16.96
N GLU A 143 22.72 2.42 -16.08
CA GLU A 143 21.34 2.15 -16.49
C GLU A 143 20.45 3.32 -16.10
N GLU A 144 19.87 3.89 -17.13
CA GLU A 144 18.91 4.98 -17.14
C GLU A 144 17.65 4.63 -16.33
N LEU A 145 17.35 5.47 -15.36
CA LEU A 145 16.01 5.52 -14.75
C LEU A 145 15.11 6.40 -15.62
N SER A 146 14.29 5.76 -16.42
CA SER A 146 13.19 6.39 -17.14
C SER A 146 12.05 6.72 -16.18
N LEU A 147 11.87 8.01 -15.94
CA LEU A 147 10.68 8.59 -15.31
C LEU A 147 9.50 8.45 -16.28
N ILE A 148 8.48 7.72 -15.90
CA ILE A 148 7.17 7.83 -16.54
C ILE A 148 6.25 8.58 -15.57
N HIS A 149 5.97 9.82 -15.94
CA HIS A 149 4.87 10.63 -15.42
C HIS A 149 3.61 10.29 -16.24
N ILE A 150 2.59 9.82 -15.57
CA ILE A 150 1.19 10.01 -15.99
C ILE A 150 0.37 10.27 -14.73
#